data_692266955d1dc61f38aac66a0270742a
#
_entry.id   692266955d1dc61f38aac66a0270742a
#
_cell.length_a   1.000
_cell.length_b   1.000
_cell.length_c   1.000
_cell.angle_alpha   90.00
_cell.angle_beta   90.00
_cell.angle_gamma   90.00
#
_symmetry.space_group_name_H-M   'P 1'
#
loop_
_entity.id
_entity.type
_entity.pdbx_description
1 polymer ?
#
loop_
_entity_poly.entity_id
_entity_poly.type
_entity_poly.pdbx_seq_one_letter_code
_entity_poly.pdbx_strand_id
1 'polypeptide(L)'
;SEGNLVTAGDLNVLGEEKLQIPELYRGIPITKLYDGQYLEFYAYAVLGVGSDHSKWNPVSGVSFSSRKIATIARPQKAKALWDLELSIGKSDFKNKKLEDVQKVETLVREMHHVGDGTARIEDFADAINIENVPGEYLFSFDTDGSMTARTAFEMGCKELSSRFSNLSEQLAEDL
;
A
#
# COMPACT_ATOMS: atom_id res chain seq x y z
N SER A 1 12.61 25.92 31.29
CA SER A 1 12.02 24.66 31.75
C SER A 1 11.72 23.75 30.59
N GLU A 2 12.08 22.50 30.70
CA GLU A 2 11.62 21.48 29.74
C GLU A 2 10.13 21.28 30.00
N GLY A 3 9.28 21.63 29.02
CA GLY A 3 7.84 21.43 29.13
C GLY A 3 7.47 19.96 29.19
N ASN A 4 6.32 19.62 29.77
CA ASN A 4 5.78 18.29 29.85
C ASN A 4 5.09 17.91 28.54
N LEU A 5 5.46 16.74 28.00
CA LEU A 5 4.82 16.18 26.79
C LEU A 5 3.50 15.51 27.20
N VAL A 6 2.41 15.96 26.60
CA VAL A 6 1.10 15.32 26.71
C VAL A 6 0.93 14.35 25.53
N THR A 7 0.57 13.12 25.85
CA THR A 7 0.46 12.03 24.87
C THR A 7 -0.96 11.48 24.84
N ALA A 8 -1.26 10.63 23.87
CA ALA A 8 -2.54 9.92 23.79
C ALA A 8 -2.81 9.07 25.05
N GLY A 9 -1.75 8.60 25.74
CA GLY A 9 -1.87 7.84 26.98
C GLY A 9 -2.41 8.65 28.16
N ASP A 10 -2.38 9.99 28.10
CA ASP A 10 -2.90 10.89 29.12
C ASP A 10 -4.39 11.17 28.94
N LEU A 11 -4.99 10.73 27.83
CA LEU A 11 -6.42 10.87 27.59
C LEU A 11 -7.21 9.87 28.42
N ASN A 12 -8.25 10.35 29.09
CA ASN A 12 -9.22 9.51 29.78
C ASN A 12 -10.38 9.20 28.84
N VAL A 13 -10.45 7.96 28.34
CA VAL A 13 -11.52 7.53 27.44
C VAL A 13 -12.75 7.16 28.25
N LEU A 14 -13.82 7.95 28.09
CA LEU A 14 -15.12 7.70 28.70
C LEU A 14 -15.92 6.76 27.78
N GLY A 15 -15.98 5.48 28.14
CA GLY A 15 -16.70 4.51 27.32
C GLY A 15 -16.33 3.06 27.63
N GLU A 16 -16.70 2.17 26.74
CA GLU A 16 -16.44 0.75 26.89
C GLU A 16 -14.92 0.45 26.87
N GLU A 17 -14.50 -0.60 27.60
CA GLU A 17 -13.09 -1.01 27.69
C GLU A 17 -12.44 -1.24 26.32
N LYS A 18 -13.19 -1.76 25.36
CA LYS A 18 -12.71 -1.98 23.97
C LYS A 18 -12.38 -0.68 23.20
N LEU A 19 -12.85 0.48 23.70
CA LEU A 19 -12.59 1.79 23.10
C LEU A 19 -11.37 2.49 23.71
N GLN A 20 -10.72 1.88 24.70
CA GLN A 20 -9.49 2.41 25.27
C GLN A 20 -8.38 2.47 24.23
N ILE A 21 -7.49 3.46 24.39
CA ILE A 21 -6.36 3.64 23.48
C ILE A 21 -5.40 2.44 23.63
N PRO A 22 -5.14 1.70 22.54
CA PRO A 22 -4.20 0.58 22.56
C PRO A 22 -2.81 1.02 23.04
N GLU A 23 -2.10 0.15 23.76
CA GLU A 23 -0.77 0.44 24.30
C GLU A 23 0.21 0.96 23.24
N LEU A 24 0.14 0.41 22.03
CA LEU A 24 0.98 0.82 20.91
C LEU A 24 0.86 2.30 20.54
N TYR A 25 -0.30 2.91 20.79
CA TYR A 25 -0.60 4.30 20.41
C TYR A 25 -0.54 5.29 21.57
N ARG A 26 -0.35 4.83 22.79
CA ARG A 26 -0.33 5.71 23.99
C ARG A 26 0.79 6.73 23.96
N GLY A 27 1.91 6.42 23.29
CA GLY A 27 3.04 7.34 23.15
C GLY A 27 2.87 8.43 22.07
N ILE A 28 1.76 8.49 21.34
CA ILE A 28 1.54 9.51 20.30
C ILE A 28 1.44 10.90 20.95
N PRO A 29 2.32 11.86 20.56
CA PRO A 29 2.33 13.19 21.16
C PRO A 29 1.11 14.01 20.70
N ILE A 30 0.45 14.68 21.67
CA ILE A 30 -0.66 15.60 21.40
C ILE A 30 -0.16 17.03 21.46
N THR A 31 0.50 17.42 22.54
CA THR A 31 1.05 18.75 22.73
C THR A 31 2.14 18.77 23.80
N LYS A 32 2.87 19.87 23.90
CA LYS A 32 3.84 20.12 24.96
C LYS A 32 3.39 21.32 25.81
N LEU A 33 3.22 21.11 27.11
CA LEU A 33 2.81 22.15 28.05
C LEU A 33 4.02 22.65 28.82
N TYR A 34 4.11 23.95 28.97
CA TYR A 34 5.12 24.64 29.77
C TYR A 34 4.51 25.13 31.11
N ASP A 35 5.36 25.64 32.01
CA ASP A 35 4.93 26.10 33.30
C ASP A 35 3.80 27.15 33.20
N GLY A 36 2.74 26.93 33.95
CA GLY A 36 1.54 27.77 33.97
C GLY A 36 0.54 27.49 32.84
N GLN A 37 0.83 26.54 31.96
CA GLN A 37 -0.11 26.10 30.92
C GLN A 37 -0.91 24.88 31.39
N TYR A 38 -2.16 24.82 31.00
CA TYR A 38 -3.02 23.64 31.17
C TYR A 38 -3.83 23.38 29.89
N LEU A 39 -4.26 22.15 29.72
CA LEU A 39 -5.10 21.70 28.59
C LEU A 39 -6.26 20.88 29.17
N GLU A 40 -7.47 21.32 28.84
CA GLU A 40 -8.69 20.59 29.16
C GLU A 40 -9.59 20.62 27.94
N PHE A 41 -10.03 19.46 27.46
CA PHE A 41 -10.96 19.36 26.35
C PHE A 41 -11.74 18.05 26.40
N TYR A 42 -12.88 18.06 25.72
CA TYR A 42 -13.67 16.87 25.43
C TYR A 42 -13.66 16.64 23.92
N ALA A 43 -13.29 15.43 23.50
CA ALA A 43 -13.31 15.02 22.10
C ALA A 43 -14.33 13.90 21.90
N TYR A 44 -15.21 14.09 20.94
CA TYR A 44 -16.18 13.07 20.55
C TYR A 44 -15.70 12.32 19.33
N ALA A 45 -15.52 11.01 19.48
CA ALA A 45 -15.18 10.13 18.37
C ALA A 45 -16.46 9.58 17.74
N VAL A 46 -16.52 9.61 16.44
CA VAL A 46 -17.61 9.05 15.64
C VAL A 46 -17.06 8.11 14.58
N LEU A 47 -17.82 7.04 14.28
CA LEU A 47 -17.50 6.18 13.16
C LEU A 47 -17.85 6.86 11.85
N GLY A 48 -17.00 6.67 10.85
CA GLY A 48 -17.22 7.14 9.50
C GLY A 48 -16.49 6.27 8.49
N VAL A 49 -16.81 6.43 7.23
CA VAL A 49 -16.20 5.71 6.12
C VAL A 49 -15.49 6.69 5.18
N GLY A 50 -14.44 6.24 4.53
CA GLY A 50 -13.62 7.06 3.64
C GLY A 50 -14.39 7.71 2.49
N SER A 51 -15.54 7.15 2.09
CA SER A 51 -16.44 7.73 1.09
C SER A 51 -17.12 9.03 1.57
N ASP A 52 -17.37 9.16 2.86
CA ASP A 52 -18.02 10.34 3.43
C ASP A 52 -17.01 11.48 3.64
N HIS A 53 -15.82 11.11 4.11
CA HIS A 53 -14.73 12.08 4.28
C HIS A 53 -13.38 11.37 4.38
N SER A 54 -12.37 11.93 3.73
CA SER A 54 -11.00 11.37 3.69
C SER A 54 -10.35 11.17 5.07
N LYS A 55 -10.76 11.93 6.10
CA LYS A 55 -10.27 11.74 7.48
C LYS A 55 -10.57 10.35 8.07
N TRP A 56 -11.56 9.64 7.51
CA TRP A 56 -11.94 8.30 7.93
C TRP A 56 -11.35 7.20 7.04
N ASN A 57 -10.52 7.58 6.07
CA ASN A 57 -9.85 6.60 5.22
C ASN A 57 -8.64 6.00 5.95
N PRO A 58 -8.68 4.71 6.34
CA PRO A 58 -7.60 4.08 7.09
C PRO A 58 -6.44 3.61 6.21
N VAL A 59 -6.51 3.86 4.89
CA VAL A 59 -5.52 3.38 3.92
C VAL A 59 -5.08 4.48 2.98
N SER A 60 -3.83 4.36 2.52
CA SER A 60 -3.22 5.24 1.53
C SER A 60 -2.39 4.45 0.54
N GLY A 61 -1.90 5.08 -0.52
CA GLY A 61 -1.03 4.45 -1.50
C GLY A 61 -1.66 3.25 -2.20
N VAL A 62 -2.99 3.24 -2.36
CA VAL A 62 -3.69 2.12 -3.00
C VAL A 62 -3.27 1.99 -4.45
N SER A 63 -2.73 0.83 -4.81
CA SER A 63 -2.39 0.50 -6.19
C SER A 63 -2.95 -0.87 -6.59
N PHE A 64 -3.24 -0.99 -7.88
CA PHE A 64 -3.74 -2.20 -8.50
C PHE A 64 -3.06 -2.39 -9.85
N SER A 65 -2.44 -3.55 -10.05
CA SER A 65 -1.79 -3.90 -11.31
C SER A 65 -1.92 -5.39 -11.61
N SER A 66 -1.77 -5.77 -12.89
CA SER A 66 -1.66 -7.18 -13.24
C SER A 66 -0.31 -7.73 -12.77
N ARG A 67 -0.30 -8.94 -12.22
CA ARG A 67 0.94 -9.65 -11.93
C ARG A 67 1.72 -9.88 -13.23
N LYS A 68 3.01 -9.61 -13.20
CA LYS A 68 3.91 -9.77 -14.34
C LYS A 68 4.93 -10.87 -14.09
N ILE A 69 5.35 -11.50 -15.16
CA ILE A 69 6.49 -12.41 -15.20
C ILE A 69 7.47 -11.94 -16.27
N ALA A 70 8.76 -12.17 -16.05
CA ALA A 70 9.79 -11.84 -17.03
C ALA A 70 10.45 -13.13 -17.54
N THR A 71 10.66 -13.21 -18.85
CA THR A 71 11.29 -14.35 -19.52
C THR A 71 12.43 -13.88 -20.38
N ILE A 72 13.58 -14.54 -20.30
CA ILE A 72 14.71 -14.23 -21.18
C ILE A 72 14.36 -14.72 -22.59
N ALA A 73 14.03 -13.80 -23.47
CA ALA A 73 13.67 -14.07 -24.86
C ALA A 73 14.91 -14.22 -25.75
N ARG A 74 15.87 -13.31 -25.61
CA ARG A 74 17.11 -13.29 -26.40
C ARG A 74 18.35 -13.25 -25.50
N PRO A 75 18.96 -14.43 -25.19
CA PRO A 75 20.09 -14.50 -24.27
C PRO A 75 21.31 -13.66 -24.64
N GLN A 76 21.54 -13.45 -25.93
CA GLN A 76 22.68 -12.64 -26.41
C GLN A 76 22.46 -11.15 -26.08
N LYS A 77 21.27 -10.62 -26.29
CA LYS A 77 20.91 -9.24 -25.92
C LYS A 77 20.78 -9.08 -24.40
N ALA A 78 20.29 -10.10 -23.71
CA ALA A 78 20.25 -10.09 -22.24
C ALA A 78 21.63 -9.97 -21.60
N LYS A 79 22.70 -10.40 -22.27
CA LYS A 79 24.07 -10.19 -21.77
C LYS A 79 24.41 -8.70 -21.67
N ALA A 80 24.07 -7.92 -22.70
CA ALA A 80 24.27 -6.47 -22.65
C ALA A 80 23.52 -5.79 -21.51
N LEU A 81 22.34 -6.31 -21.15
CA LEU A 81 21.56 -5.83 -20.01
C LEU A 81 22.26 -6.15 -18.67
N TRP A 82 22.82 -7.36 -18.53
CA TRP A 82 23.55 -7.75 -17.30
C TRP A 82 24.87 -6.99 -17.12
N ASP A 83 25.48 -6.54 -18.18
CA ASP A 83 26.72 -5.73 -18.14
C ASP A 83 26.45 -4.30 -17.60
N LEU A 84 25.17 -3.90 -17.40
CA LEU A 84 24.75 -2.62 -16.81
C LEU A 84 24.65 -2.64 -15.27
N GLU A 85 25.09 -3.72 -14.62
CA GLU A 85 25.10 -3.87 -13.16
C GLU A 85 23.73 -3.60 -12.50
N LEU A 86 22.66 -4.08 -13.12
CA LEU A 86 21.32 -3.98 -12.54
C LEU A 86 21.22 -4.79 -11.24
N SER A 87 20.28 -4.41 -10.36
CA SER A 87 19.99 -5.15 -9.13
C SER A 87 19.53 -6.58 -9.39
N ILE A 88 18.89 -6.80 -10.55
CA ILE A 88 18.39 -8.10 -10.99
C ILE A 88 19.34 -8.65 -12.07
N GLY A 89 19.95 -9.80 -11.80
CA GLY A 89 20.89 -10.45 -12.69
C GLY A 89 20.39 -11.78 -13.26
N LYS A 90 21.22 -12.38 -14.10
CA LYS A 90 20.94 -13.71 -14.71
C LYS A 90 20.65 -14.80 -13.67
N SER A 91 21.28 -14.74 -12.50
CA SER A 91 21.11 -15.70 -11.40
C SER A 91 19.71 -15.72 -10.80
N ASP A 92 18.97 -14.63 -10.93
CA ASP A 92 17.60 -14.51 -10.42
C ASP A 92 16.57 -15.26 -11.29
N PHE A 93 16.95 -15.55 -12.55
CA PHE A 93 16.12 -16.28 -13.46
C PHE A 93 16.29 -17.80 -13.31
N LYS A 94 15.22 -18.50 -12.95
CA LYS A 94 15.15 -19.96 -12.94
C LYS A 94 14.57 -20.45 -14.26
N ASN A 95 15.29 -21.33 -14.96
CA ASN A 95 14.85 -21.81 -16.29
C ASN A 95 14.47 -20.68 -17.26
N LYS A 96 15.25 -19.59 -17.29
CA LYS A 96 15.02 -18.38 -18.08
C LYS A 96 13.78 -17.57 -17.67
N LYS A 97 13.13 -17.87 -16.54
CA LYS A 97 11.92 -17.23 -16.07
C LYS A 97 12.13 -16.60 -14.68
N LEU A 98 11.61 -15.41 -14.48
CA LEU A 98 11.57 -14.69 -13.21
C LEU A 98 10.11 -14.49 -12.83
N GLU A 99 9.68 -15.07 -11.70
CA GLU A 99 8.29 -15.07 -11.24
C GLU A 99 8.11 -14.30 -9.92
N ASP A 100 9.21 -13.92 -9.28
CA ASP A 100 9.17 -13.12 -8.07
C ASP A 100 8.66 -11.71 -8.39
N VAL A 101 7.55 -11.34 -7.77
CA VAL A 101 6.82 -10.11 -8.05
C VAL A 101 7.70 -8.87 -7.87
N GLN A 102 8.37 -8.77 -6.71
CA GLN A 102 9.20 -7.60 -6.38
C GLN A 102 10.40 -7.48 -7.32
N LYS A 103 11.01 -8.60 -7.66
CA LYS A 103 12.13 -8.63 -8.59
C LYS A 103 11.71 -8.27 -10.01
N VAL A 104 10.53 -8.73 -10.47
CA VAL A 104 10.01 -8.35 -11.79
C VAL A 104 9.70 -6.86 -11.85
N GLU A 105 9.06 -6.30 -10.83
CA GLU A 105 8.79 -4.85 -10.77
C GLU A 105 10.08 -4.02 -10.74
N THR A 106 11.08 -4.46 -9.96
CA THR A 106 12.39 -3.83 -9.93
C THR A 106 13.06 -3.87 -11.30
N LEU A 107 13.06 -5.03 -11.95
CA LEU A 107 13.62 -5.19 -13.28
C LEU A 107 12.95 -4.27 -14.31
N VAL A 108 11.61 -4.20 -14.31
CA VAL A 108 10.86 -3.31 -15.22
C VAL A 108 11.26 -1.85 -15.00
N ARG A 109 11.32 -1.41 -13.76
CA ARG A 109 11.72 -0.03 -13.41
C ARG A 109 13.16 0.27 -13.84
N GLU A 110 14.09 -0.65 -13.60
CA GLU A 110 15.50 -0.49 -13.98
C GLU A 110 15.67 -0.48 -15.50
N MET A 111 14.97 -1.34 -16.23
CA MET A 111 14.98 -1.35 -17.69
C MET A 111 14.49 -0.02 -18.28
N HIS A 112 13.43 0.55 -17.73
CA HIS A 112 12.97 1.89 -18.11
C HIS A 112 14.03 2.96 -17.80
N HIS A 113 14.64 2.90 -16.63
CA HIS A 113 15.64 3.89 -16.21
C HIS A 113 16.89 3.90 -17.13
N VAL A 114 17.37 2.73 -17.53
CA VAL A 114 18.57 2.63 -18.38
C VAL A 114 18.28 2.72 -19.88
N GLY A 115 17.04 2.47 -20.30
CA GLY A 115 16.62 2.41 -21.71
C GLY A 115 15.97 3.69 -22.22
N ASP A 116 15.05 4.26 -21.45
CA ASP A 116 14.22 5.36 -21.93
C ASP A 116 15.06 6.62 -22.25
N GLY A 117 14.93 7.08 -23.51
CA GLY A 117 15.64 8.25 -23.99
C GLY A 117 17.13 8.04 -24.26
N THR A 118 17.63 6.81 -24.25
CA THR A 118 19.02 6.46 -24.56
C THR A 118 19.11 5.67 -25.84
N ALA A 119 20.26 5.79 -26.57
CA ALA A 119 20.54 4.96 -27.75
C ALA A 119 20.72 3.46 -27.39
N ARG A 120 20.90 3.15 -26.12
CA ARG A 120 21.13 1.79 -25.61
C ARG A 120 19.87 0.91 -25.62
N ILE A 121 18.68 1.50 -25.71
CA ILE A 121 17.43 0.72 -25.71
C ILE A 121 17.42 -0.35 -26.82
N GLU A 122 18.05 -0.08 -27.97
CA GLU A 122 18.14 -1.00 -29.09
C GLU A 122 19.06 -2.19 -28.80
N ASP A 123 20.06 -2.02 -27.95
CA ASP A 123 21.03 -3.07 -27.60
C ASP A 123 20.37 -4.22 -26.84
N PHE A 124 19.40 -3.92 -25.99
CA PHE A 124 18.68 -4.92 -25.19
C PHE A 124 17.18 -4.99 -25.47
N ALA A 125 16.70 -4.28 -26.52
CA ALA A 125 15.32 -4.44 -26.98
C ALA A 125 15.01 -5.92 -27.22
N ASP A 126 13.84 -6.39 -26.77
CA ASP A 126 13.42 -7.79 -26.81
C ASP A 126 14.36 -8.79 -26.09
N ALA A 127 15.28 -8.32 -25.25
CA ALA A 127 16.14 -9.21 -24.46
C ALA A 127 15.32 -10.02 -23.45
N ILE A 128 14.37 -9.33 -22.82
CA ILE A 128 13.44 -9.89 -21.83
C ILE A 128 12.03 -9.58 -22.26
N ASN A 129 11.20 -10.62 -22.30
CA ASN A 129 9.77 -10.49 -22.52
C ASN A 129 9.07 -10.39 -21.18
N ILE A 130 8.23 -9.36 -20.99
CA ILE A 130 7.45 -9.12 -19.78
C ILE A 130 5.99 -9.30 -20.13
N GLU A 131 5.35 -10.29 -19.50
CA GLU A 131 3.97 -10.67 -19.77
C GLU A 131 3.13 -10.57 -18.50
N ASN A 132 1.88 -10.17 -18.68
CA ASN A 132 0.89 -10.25 -17.61
C ASN A 132 0.43 -11.69 -17.43
N VAL A 133 0.27 -12.12 -16.18
CA VAL A 133 -0.32 -13.42 -15.84
C VAL A 133 -1.85 -13.25 -15.83
N PRO A 134 -2.57 -13.96 -16.73
CA PRO A 134 -4.02 -13.82 -16.79
C PRO A 134 -4.70 -14.20 -15.47
N GLY A 135 -5.60 -13.35 -14.99
CA GLY A 135 -6.38 -13.62 -13.77
C GLY A 135 -5.62 -13.39 -12.46
N GLU A 136 -4.35 -12.96 -12.52
CA GLU A 136 -3.56 -12.66 -11.32
C GLU A 136 -3.26 -11.17 -11.22
N TYR A 137 -3.51 -10.61 -10.04
CA TYR A 137 -3.38 -9.18 -9.78
C TYR A 137 -2.59 -8.91 -8.51
N LEU A 138 -1.95 -7.75 -8.48
CA LEU A 138 -1.30 -7.18 -7.32
C LEU A 138 -2.17 -6.04 -6.80
N PHE A 139 -2.50 -6.12 -5.54
CA PHE A 139 -3.19 -5.06 -4.83
C PHE A 139 -2.35 -4.67 -3.62
N SER A 140 -1.91 -3.44 -3.57
CA SER A 140 -1.10 -2.93 -2.46
C SER A 140 -1.65 -1.64 -1.91
N PHE A 141 -1.47 -1.44 -0.62
CA PHE A 141 -1.85 -0.24 0.11
C PHE A 141 -1.12 -0.20 1.45
N ASP A 142 -0.99 0.99 2.00
CA ASP A 142 -0.47 1.21 3.34
C ASP A 142 -1.60 1.57 4.29
N THR A 143 -1.54 1.10 5.54
CA THR A 143 -2.50 1.48 6.59
C THR A 143 -1.92 2.61 7.43
N ASP A 144 -2.79 3.46 7.99
CA ASP A 144 -2.41 4.51 8.94
C ASP A 144 -2.07 3.96 10.35
N GLY A 145 -2.17 2.64 10.54
CA GLY A 145 -1.93 1.97 11.81
C GLY A 145 -3.17 1.83 12.71
N SER A 146 -4.30 2.42 12.37
CA SER A 146 -5.55 2.26 13.14
C SER A 146 -6.08 0.83 13.10
N MET A 147 -5.74 0.09 12.04
CA MET A 147 -6.07 -1.32 11.87
C MET A 147 -5.02 -2.06 11.05
N THR A 148 -5.02 -3.39 11.13
CA THR A 148 -4.11 -4.20 10.30
C THR A 148 -4.52 -4.16 8.83
N ALA A 149 -3.57 -4.33 7.91
CA ALA A 149 -3.84 -4.39 6.47
C ALA A 149 -4.89 -5.47 6.12
N ARG A 150 -4.83 -6.62 6.80
CA ARG A 150 -5.83 -7.69 6.64
C ARG A 150 -7.23 -7.21 7.03
N THR A 151 -7.35 -6.58 8.20
CA THR A 151 -8.65 -6.06 8.68
C THR A 151 -9.20 -5.00 7.73
N ALA A 152 -8.35 -4.08 7.27
CA ALA A 152 -8.74 -3.04 6.31
C ALA A 152 -9.26 -3.65 5.00
N PHE A 153 -8.58 -4.66 4.47
CA PHE A 153 -9.01 -5.37 3.26
C PHE A 153 -10.34 -6.09 3.44
N GLU A 154 -10.49 -6.85 4.55
CA GLU A 154 -11.73 -7.57 4.87
C GLU A 154 -12.92 -6.61 5.04
N MET A 155 -12.71 -5.46 5.69
CA MET A 155 -13.74 -4.42 5.83
C MET A 155 -14.08 -3.79 4.48
N GLY A 156 -13.11 -3.50 3.63
CA GLY A 156 -13.34 -2.99 2.28
C GLY A 156 -14.17 -3.97 1.44
N CYS A 157 -13.88 -5.26 1.50
CA CYS A 157 -14.66 -6.29 0.81
C CYS A 157 -16.11 -6.36 1.32
N LYS A 158 -16.32 -6.26 2.64
CA LYS A 158 -17.67 -6.23 3.24
C LYS A 158 -18.45 -4.99 2.80
N GLU A 159 -17.82 -3.84 2.82
CA GLU A 159 -18.43 -2.57 2.37
C GLU A 159 -18.85 -2.66 0.91
N LEU A 160 -17.98 -3.18 0.04
CA LEU A 160 -18.29 -3.38 -1.37
C LEU A 160 -19.46 -4.35 -1.57
N SER A 161 -19.45 -5.47 -0.86
CA SER A 161 -20.55 -6.45 -0.88
C SER A 161 -21.88 -5.83 -0.46
N SER A 162 -21.87 -5.05 0.62
CA SER A 162 -23.08 -4.34 1.11
C SER A 162 -23.62 -3.36 0.08
N ARG A 163 -22.76 -2.62 -0.61
CA ARG A 163 -23.19 -1.69 -1.68
C ARG A 163 -23.84 -2.40 -2.85
N PHE A 164 -23.29 -3.54 -3.27
CA PHE A 164 -23.91 -4.34 -4.33
C PHE A 164 -25.25 -4.96 -3.90
N SER A 165 -25.36 -5.41 -2.65
CA SER A 165 -26.64 -5.91 -2.12
C SER A 165 -27.71 -4.83 -2.10
N ASN A 166 -27.38 -3.64 -1.59
CA ASN A 166 -28.31 -2.51 -1.56
C ASN A 166 -28.74 -2.09 -2.97
N LEU A 167 -27.82 -2.06 -3.93
CA LEU A 167 -28.13 -1.77 -5.33
C LEU A 167 -29.08 -2.84 -5.91
N SER A 168 -28.86 -4.11 -5.62
CA SER A 168 -29.71 -5.19 -6.07
C SER A 168 -31.14 -5.09 -5.49
N GLU A 169 -31.27 -4.71 -4.21
CA GLU A 169 -32.55 -4.49 -3.55
C GLU A 169 -33.31 -3.31 -4.19
N GLN A 170 -32.66 -2.18 -4.40
CA GLN A 170 -33.25 -1.01 -5.06
C GLN A 170 -33.74 -1.35 -6.48
N LEU A 171 -32.97 -2.08 -7.27
CA LEU A 171 -33.38 -2.50 -8.60
C LEU A 171 -34.55 -3.48 -8.58
N ALA A 172 -34.71 -4.27 -7.53
CA ALA A 172 -35.84 -5.18 -7.38
C ALA A 172 -37.13 -4.48 -6.94
N GLU A 173 -37.03 -3.33 -6.26
CA GLU A 173 -38.19 -2.50 -5.88
C GLU A 173 -38.71 -1.66 -7.04
N ASP A 174 -37.87 -1.34 -8.01
CA ASP A 174 -38.21 -0.49 -9.19
C ASP A 174 -38.75 -1.33 -10.39
N LEU A 175 -38.77 -2.65 -10.31
CA LEU A 175 -39.26 -3.58 -11.35
C LEU A 175 -40.61 -4.22 -10.94
#